data_58d798a0842cb80ac7072d0fd8767e55
#
_entry.id   58d798a0842cb80ac7072d0fd8767e55
#
_cell.length_a   1.000
_cell.length_b   1.000
_cell.length_c   1.000
_cell.angle_alpha   90.00
_cell.angle_beta   90.00
_cell.angle_gamma   90.00
#
_symmetry.space_group_name_H-M   'P 1'
#
loop_
_entity.id
_entity.type
_entity.pdbx_description
1 polymer ?
#
loop_
_entity_poly.entity_id
_entity_poly.type
_entity_poly.pdbx_seq_one_letter_code
_entity_poly.pdbx_strand_id
1 'polypeptide(L)'
;EYYWLNKKDPNYSLCRATENRGQDAHTDGKFTLDKKSAMELSKLFMTPEKDLEDKKISEIFSDGFWQTNFWLYWQTMFAFQRWSSALEMKRYLQRYVHHIDGLPDFTALRFTKYNQYESMILPLVKYLEAHGVKIEYGVNVKNVLFDCKGERKTATSIVFLKDGEEHTIDLTEDDLVFITNG
;
A
#
# COMPACT_ATOMS: atom_id res chain seq x y z
N GLU A 1 6.74 12.54 20.54
CA GLU A 1 6.38 11.56 21.58
C GLU A 1 7.26 10.31 21.50
N TYR A 2 7.33 9.65 20.37
CA TYR A 2 8.21 8.49 20.11
C TYR A 2 9.68 8.72 20.51
N TYR A 3 10.25 9.83 20.10
CA TYR A 3 11.62 10.19 20.42
C TYR A 3 11.88 10.27 21.93
N TRP A 4 10.94 10.88 22.65
CA TRP A 4 11.06 11.06 24.11
C TRP A 4 10.89 9.76 24.88
N LEU A 5 9.96 8.91 24.48
CA LEU A 5 9.73 7.61 25.11
C LEU A 5 10.94 6.69 24.89
N ASN A 6 11.44 6.61 23.66
CA ASN A 6 12.58 5.79 23.33
C ASN A 6 13.89 6.28 23.97
N LYS A 7 14.02 7.60 24.19
CA LYS A 7 15.16 8.18 24.90
C LYS A 7 15.15 7.86 26.41
N LYS A 8 13.97 7.73 26.98
CA LYS A 8 13.81 7.40 28.41
C LYS A 8 13.96 5.91 28.70
N ASP A 9 13.48 5.08 27.80
CA ASP A 9 13.55 3.63 27.88
C ASP A 9 13.98 3.03 26.53
N PRO A 10 15.26 2.66 26.37
CA PRO A 10 15.75 2.07 25.13
C PRO A 10 15.05 0.77 24.73
N ASN A 11 14.41 0.09 25.69
CA ASN A 11 13.66 -1.15 25.44
C ASN A 11 12.19 -0.89 25.18
N TYR A 12 11.75 0.36 25.19
CA TYR A 12 10.37 0.70 24.92
C TYR A 12 9.99 0.38 23.49
N SER A 13 9.15 -0.61 23.29
CA SER A 13 8.50 -0.89 22.02
C SER A 13 7.22 -0.07 21.94
N LEU A 14 7.13 0.78 20.92
CA LEU A 14 5.91 1.52 20.62
C LEU A 14 4.83 0.67 19.98
N CYS A 15 5.25 -0.43 19.38
CA CYS A 15 4.34 -1.33 18.74
C CYS A 15 3.86 -2.36 19.72
N ARG A 16 2.58 -2.24 20.05
CA ARG A 16 1.85 -3.35 20.63
C ARG A 16 0.83 -3.82 19.63
N ALA A 17 0.95 -5.06 19.20
CA ALA A 17 -0.12 -5.67 18.46
C ALA A 17 -1.33 -5.80 19.38
N THR A 18 -2.47 -5.35 18.91
CA THR A 18 -3.73 -5.43 19.64
C THR A 18 -4.75 -6.22 18.84
N GLU A 19 -5.60 -6.93 19.56
CA GLU A 19 -6.74 -7.63 19.00
C GLU A 19 -8.02 -7.25 19.75
N ASN A 20 -9.17 -7.70 19.30
CA ASN A 20 -10.46 -7.54 19.99
C ASN A 20 -10.70 -6.13 20.56
N ARG A 21 -10.49 -5.09 19.74
CA ARG A 21 -10.68 -3.67 20.13
C ARG A 21 -9.69 -3.15 21.17
N GLY A 22 -8.43 -3.53 21.04
CA GLY A 22 -7.34 -2.92 21.81
C GLY A 22 -6.84 -3.78 22.97
N GLN A 23 -7.24 -5.04 23.04
CA GLN A 23 -6.62 -5.99 23.96
C GLN A 23 -5.20 -6.32 23.47
N ASP A 24 -4.27 -6.46 24.40
CA ASP A 24 -2.89 -6.86 24.06
C ASP A 24 -2.89 -8.27 23.46
N ALA A 25 -2.34 -8.42 22.28
CA ALA A 25 -2.23 -9.71 21.61
C ALA A 25 -1.09 -10.59 22.13
N HIS A 26 -0.33 -10.11 23.13
CA HIS A 26 0.77 -10.83 23.79
C HIS A 26 1.76 -11.49 22.83
N THR A 27 2.14 -10.76 21.78
CA THR A 27 3.04 -11.27 20.74
C THR A 27 4.50 -11.27 21.19
N ASP A 28 4.83 -10.57 22.27
CA ASP A 28 6.17 -10.43 22.83
C ASP A 28 7.24 -10.01 21.80
N GLY A 29 6.83 -9.24 20.79
CA GLY A 29 7.72 -8.79 19.73
C GLY A 29 8.27 -9.89 18.83
N LYS A 30 7.63 -11.05 18.77
CA LYS A 30 8.09 -12.21 17.99
C LYS A 30 7.06 -12.63 16.96
N PHE A 31 7.54 -13.20 15.86
CA PHE A 31 6.68 -13.93 14.94
C PHE A 31 6.44 -15.36 15.43
N THR A 32 5.17 -15.76 15.42
CA THR A 32 4.81 -17.16 15.54
C THR A 32 4.26 -17.64 14.20
N LEU A 33 4.99 -18.58 13.60
CA LEU A 33 4.58 -19.31 12.41
C LEU A 33 4.76 -20.78 12.71
N ASP A 34 3.70 -21.56 12.62
CA ASP A 34 3.82 -23.02 12.61
C ASP A 34 4.46 -23.50 11.30
N LYS A 35 4.94 -24.75 11.29
CA LYS A 35 5.64 -25.31 10.12
C LYS A 35 4.79 -25.26 8.84
N LYS A 36 3.49 -25.51 8.95
CA LYS A 36 2.59 -25.52 7.79
C LYS A 36 2.44 -24.11 7.23
N SER A 37 2.17 -23.13 8.07
CA SER A 37 2.05 -21.73 7.68
C SER A 37 3.35 -21.18 7.08
N ALA A 38 4.50 -21.58 7.62
CA ALA A 38 5.81 -21.22 7.05
C ALA A 38 6.04 -21.84 5.66
N MET A 39 5.60 -23.08 5.46
CA MET A 39 5.67 -23.73 4.14
C MET A 39 4.72 -23.08 3.12
N GLU A 40 3.50 -22.72 3.53
CA GLU A 40 2.53 -22.03 2.68
C GLU A 40 3.07 -20.64 2.27
N LEU A 41 3.69 -19.90 3.19
CA LEU A 41 4.32 -18.62 2.91
C LEU A 41 5.50 -18.76 1.94
N SER A 42 6.34 -19.77 2.15
CA SER A 42 7.46 -20.08 1.24
C SER A 42 6.96 -20.48 -0.15
N LYS A 43 5.87 -21.25 -0.22
CA LYS A 43 5.22 -21.63 -1.48
C LYS A 43 4.70 -20.40 -2.21
N LEU A 44 4.00 -19.48 -1.52
CA LEU A 44 3.55 -18.22 -2.12
C LEU A 44 4.74 -17.44 -2.70
N PHE A 45 5.83 -17.33 -1.95
CA PHE A 45 7.03 -16.63 -2.39
C PHE A 45 7.62 -17.21 -3.68
N MET A 46 7.61 -18.53 -3.82
CA MET A 46 8.19 -19.24 -4.98
C MET A 46 7.22 -19.40 -6.14
N THR A 47 5.92 -19.27 -5.95
CA THR A 47 4.92 -19.45 -7.02
C THR A 47 5.08 -18.37 -8.09
N PRO A 48 5.10 -18.69 -9.38
CA PRO A 48 5.16 -17.71 -10.46
C PRO A 48 3.99 -16.71 -10.40
N GLU A 49 4.23 -15.47 -10.77
CA GLU A 49 3.21 -14.40 -10.69
C GLU A 49 1.96 -14.74 -11.50
N LYS A 50 2.13 -15.28 -12.73
CA LYS A 50 1.03 -15.70 -13.61
C LYS A 50 0.06 -16.68 -12.96
N ASP A 51 0.53 -17.48 -12.00
CA ASP A 51 -0.28 -18.48 -11.32
C ASP A 51 -1.03 -17.88 -10.10
N LEU A 52 -0.82 -16.60 -9.83
CA LEU A 52 -1.40 -15.85 -8.70
C LEU A 52 -2.32 -14.69 -9.14
N GLU A 53 -2.37 -14.34 -10.43
CA GLU A 53 -3.06 -13.14 -10.92
C GLU A 53 -4.51 -13.04 -10.47
N ASP A 54 -5.25 -14.14 -10.51
CA ASP A 54 -6.68 -14.15 -10.13
C ASP A 54 -6.94 -14.74 -8.74
N LYS A 55 -5.88 -15.02 -7.96
CA LYS A 55 -6.04 -15.67 -6.64
C LYS A 55 -6.13 -14.68 -5.51
N LYS A 56 -7.00 -15.02 -4.56
CA LYS A 56 -7.09 -14.34 -3.26
C LYS A 56 -6.13 -14.99 -2.26
N ILE A 57 -5.73 -14.24 -1.26
CA ILE A 57 -4.89 -14.74 -0.16
C ILE A 57 -5.56 -15.93 0.54
N SER A 58 -6.90 -15.88 0.71
CA SER A 58 -7.68 -16.97 1.33
C SER A 58 -7.65 -18.29 0.58
N GLU A 59 -7.23 -18.29 -0.68
CA GLU A 59 -7.09 -19.52 -1.49
C GLU A 59 -5.69 -20.13 -1.39
N ILE A 60 -4.76 -19.41 -0.77
CA ILE A 60 -3.36 -19.83 -0.62
C ILE A 60 -3.10 -20.44 0.75
N PHE A 61 -3.69 -19.84 1.80
CA PHE A 61 -3.39 -20.18 3.18
C PHE A 61 -4.51 -20.99 3.83
N SER A 62 -4.13 -21.93 4.66
CA SER A 62 -5.06 -22.70 5.49
C SER A 62 -5.49 -21.92 6.76
N ASP A 63 -6.52 -22.43 7.44
CA ASP A 63 -7.12 -21.75 8.61
C ASP A 63 -6.13 -21.44 9.73
N GLY A 64 -5.11 -22.29 9.92
CA GLY A 64 -4.08 -22.09 10.93
C GLY A 64 -3.25 -20.83 10.71
N PHE A 65 -3.05 -20.41 9.46
CA PHE A 65 -2.30 -19.20 9.13
C PHE A 65 -2.94 -17.94 9.72
N TRP A 66 -4.27 -17.88 9.72
CA TRP A 66 -5.02 -16.73 10.22
C TRP A 66 -4.93 -16.53 11.74
N GLN A 67 -4.45 -17.54 12.46
CA GLN A 67 -4.24 -17.49 13.92
C GLN A 67 -2.80 -17.12 14.28
N THR A 68 -1.92 -16.95 13.29
CA THR A 68 -0.54 -16.56 13.54
C THR A 68 -0.44 -15.05 13.84
N ASN A 69 0.48 -14.68 14.72
CA ASN A 69 0.76 -13.24 14.91
C ASN A 69 1.47 -12.63 13.69
N PHE A 70 2.10 -13.44 12.84
CA PHE A 70 2.60 -12.97 11.54
C PHE A 70 1.47 -12.36 10.72
N TRP A 71 0.33 -13.06 10.59
CA TRP A 71 -0.83 -12.52 9.88
C TRP A 71 -1.37 -11.25 10.57
N LEU A 72 -1.43 -11.25 11.89
CA LEU A 72 -1.86 -10.07 12.66
C LEU A 72 -1.01 -8.84 12.32
N TYR A 73 0.32 -8.96 12.33
CA TYR A 73 1.22 -7.88 11.94
C TYR A 73 1.03 -7.50 10.47
N TRP A 74 0.98 -8.50 9.59
CA TRP A 74 0.89 -8.28 8.16
C TRP A 74 -0.38 -7.54 7.76
N GLN A 75 -1.54 -7.98 8.24
CA GLN A 75 -2.81 -7.30 7.97
C GLN A 75 -2.87 -5.90 8.56
N THR A 76 -2.28 -5.69 9.72
CA THR A 76 -2.29 -4.38 10.40
C THR A 76 -1.36 -3.38 9.71
N MET A 77 -0.15 -3.82 9.35
CA MET A 77 0.87 -2.95 8.77
C MET A 77 0.57 -2.56 7.33
N PHE A 78 0.07 -3.49 6.55
CA PHE A 78 -0.10 -3.32 5.10
C PHE A 78 -1.56 -3.30 4.66
N ALA A 79 -2.51 -3.29 5.59
CA ALA A 79 -3.96 -3.27 5.34
C ALA A 79 -4.46 -4.44 4.46
N PHE A 80 -3.77 -5.58 4.48
CA PHE A 80 -4.22 -6.77 3.77
C PHE A 80 -5.46 -7.39 4.42
N GLN A 81 -6.33 -7.92 3.57
CA GLN A 81 -7.49 -8.70 3.97
C GLN A 81 -7.42 -10.08 3.34
N ARG A 82 -8.18 -11.05 3.86
CA ARG A 82 -8.20 -12.42 3.33
C ARG A 82 -8.61 -12.50 1.86
N TRP A 83 -9.39 -11.52 1.39
CA TRP A 83 -9.85 -11.38 0.00
C TRP A 83 -8.91 -10.56 -0.88
N SER A 84 -7.84 -10.01 -0.33
CA SER A 84 -6.82 -9.27 -1.11
C SER A 84 -6.09 -10.20 -2.09
N SER A 85 -5.47 -9.60 -3.09
CA SER A 85 -4.71 -10.33 -4.12
C SER A 85 -3.50 -11.08 -3.53
N ALA A 86 -3.39 -12.36 -3.86
CA ALA A 86 -2.24 -13.18 -3.50
C ALA A 86 -0.95 -12.72 -4.22
N LEU A 87 -1.08 -12.24 -5.46
CA LEU A 87 0.02 -11.67 -6.21
C LEU A 87 0.58 -10.41 -5.53
N GLU A 88 -0.31 -9.54 -5.08
CA GLU A 88 0.10 -8.32 -4.38
C GLU A 88 0.81 -8.65 -3.07
N MET A 89 0.27 -9.57 -2.28
CA MET A 89 0.94 -10.04 -1.06
C MET A 89 2.33 -10.60 -1.34
N LYS A 90 2.49 -11.40 -2.40
CA LYS A 90 3.81 -11.90 -2.81
C LYS A 90 4.78 -10.76 -3.11
N ARG A 91 4.37 -9.75 -3.88
CA ARG A 91 5.21 -8.59 -4.23
C ARG A 91 5.62 -7.80 -3.00
N TYR A 92 4.72 -7.63 -2.05
CA TYR A 92 5.03 -7.01 -0.76
C TYR A 92 6.04 -7.84 0.04
N LEU A 93 5.86 -9.16 0.12
CA LEU A 93 6.80 -10.05 0.78
C LEU A 93 8.19 -9.96 0.16
N GLN A 94 8.30 -9.98 -1.16
CA GLN A 94 9.58 -9.86 -1.87
C GLN A 94 10.28 -8.54 -1.56
N ARG A 95 9.55 -7.46 -1.44
CA ARG A 95 10.08 -6.15 -1.09
C ARG A 95 10.53 -6.05 0.35
N TYR A 96 9.79 -6.71 1.25
CA TYR A 96 9.93 -6.52 2.69
C TYR A 96 10.75 -7.61 3.39
N VAL A 97 11.11 -8.68 2.68
CA VAL A 97 11.78 -9.85 3.27
C VAL A 97 13.05 -9.48 4.06
N HIS A 98 13.80 -8.48 3.61
CA HIS A 98 15.03 -8.01 4.27
C HIS A 98 14.76 -7.29 5.60
N HIS A 99 13.54 -6.91 5.89
CA HIS A 99 13.13 -6.14 7.06
C HIS A 99 12.07 -6.83 7.88
N ILE A 100 11.75 -8.07 7.55
CA ILE A 100 10.61 -8.79 8.14
C ILE A 100 10.77 -8.99 9.65
N ASP A 101 11.99 -9.22 10.11
CA ASP A 101 12.29 -9.42 11.52
C ASP A 101 12.06 -8.17 12.38
N GLY A 102 12.10 -7.00 11.76
CA GLY A 102 11.85 -5.72 12.42
C GLY A 102 10.40 -5.25 12.40
N LEU A 103 9.46 -6.08 11.91
CA LEU A 103 8.03 -5.73 11.93
C LEU A 103 7.42 -5.77 13.35
N PRO A 104 7.74 -6.74 14.21
CA PRO A 104 7.12 -6.84 15.52
C PRO A 104 7.41 -5.68 16.47
N ASP A 105 8.57 -5.03 16.32
CA ASP A 105 9.02 -3.91 17.15
C ASP A 105 9.22 -2.61 16.39
N PHE A 106 8.87 -2.57 15.08
CA PHE A 106 9.05 -1.44 14.16
C PHE A 106 10.49 -0.98 13.93
N THR A 107 11.48 -1.73 14.31
CA THR A 107 12.90 -1.37 14.07
C THR A 107 13.22 -1.29 12.57
N ALA A 108 12.44 -1.99 11.74
CA ALA A 108 12.54 -1.92 10.29
C ALA A 108 12.06 -0.59 9.69
N LEU A 109 11.24 0.16 10.41
CA LEU A 109 10.67 1.40 9.91
C LEU A 109 11.61 2.59 10.14
N ARG A 110 11.65 3.48 9.16
CA ARG A 110 12.36 4.74 9.25
C ARG A 110 11.37 5.88 9.10
N PHE A 111 11.54 6.89 9.92
CA PHE A 111 10.73 8.09 9.89
C PHE A 111 11.57 9.25 9.40
N THR A 112 10.97 10.12 8.61
CA THR A 112 11.60 11.36 8.20
C THR A 112 11.74 12.30 9.41
N LYS A 113 12.87 13.01 9.49
CA LYS A 113 13.12 13.99 10.55
C LYS A 113 12.11 15.15 10.50
N TYR A 114 11.69 15.51 9.32
CA TYR A 114 10.77 16.60 9.06
C TYR A 114 9.48 16.07 8.44
N ASN A 115 8.42 16.87 8.49
CA ASN A 115 7.18 16.59 7.82
C ASN A 115 7.40 16.32 6.32
N GLN A 116 6.82 15.25 5.81
CA GLN A 116 7.02 14.82 4.41
C GLN A 116 6.48 15.84 3.40
N TYR A 117 5.38 16.51 3.73
CA TYR A 117 4.80 17.50 2.84
C TYR A 117 5.78 18.66 2.61
N GLU A 118 6.30 19.24 3.68
CA GLU A 118 7.18 20.41 3.60
C GLU A 118 8.57 20.07 3.08
N SER A 119 9.09 18.88 3.44
CA SER A 119 10.46 18.49 3.11
C SER A 119 10.61 17.79 1.75
N MET A 120 9.57 17.16 1.25
CA MET A 120 9.63 16.36 0.02
C MET A 120 8.59 16.81 -1.01
N ILE A 121 7.31 16.90 -0.63
CA ILE A 121 6.22 17.15 -1.59
C ILE A 121 6.24 18.58 -2.08
N LEU A 122 6.28 19.56 -1.18
CA LEU A 122 6.25 20.97 -1.55
C LEU A 122 7.45 21.41 -2.42
N PRO A 123 8.70 21.01 -2.14
CA PRO A 123 9.81 21.28 -3.06
C PRO A 123 9.63 20.66 -4.44
N LEU A 124 9.10 19.41 -4.51
CA LEU A 124 8.82 18.75 -5.78
C LEU A 124 7.72 19.45 -6.56
N VAL A 125 6.63 19.83 -5.91
CA VAL A 125 5.54 20.61 -6.53
C VAL A 125 6.09 21.92 -7.13
N LYS A 126 6.84 22.69 -6.36
CA LYS A 126 7.45 23.94 -6.82
C LYS A 126 8.39 23.73 -8.02
N TYR A 127 9.16 22.65 -7.98
CA TYR A 127 10.04 22.30 -9.12
C TYR A 127 9.23 21.99 -10.38
N LEU A 128 8.19 21.18 -10.27
CA LEU A 128 7.32 20.80 -11.39
C LEU A 128 6.59 22.03 -11.97
N GLU A 129 6.02 22.88 -11.13
CA GLU A 129 5.35 24.11 -11.57
C GLU A 129 6.30 25.06 -12.30
N ALA A 130 7.54 25.19 -11.79
CA ALA A 130 8.58 25.98 -12.47
C ALA A 130 8.98 25.44 -13.84
N HIS A 131 8.68 24.17 -14.11
CA HIS A 131 8.90 23.50 -15.40
C HIS A 131 7.63 23.36 -16.24
N GLY A 132 6.59 24.10 -15.93
CA GLY A 132 5.37 24.18 -16.72
C GLY A 132 4.30 23.13 -16.43
N VAL A 133 4.49 22.32 -15.40
CA VAL A 133 3.44 21.38 -14.94
C VAL A 133 2.35 22.17 -14.25
N LYS A 134 1.10 21.92 -14.64
CA LYS A 134 -0.08 22.50 -13.98
C LYS A 134 -0.64 21.48 -13.00
N ILE A 135 -0.75 21.87 -11.74
CA ILE A 135 -1.35 21.06 -10.68
C ILE A 135 -2.61 21.75 -10.21
N GLU A 136 -3.74 21.09 -10.36
CA GLU A 136 -5.03 21.63 -9.95
C GLU A 136 -5.62 20.83 -8.80
N TYR A 137 -6.03 21.53 -7.76
CA TYR A 137 -6.67 21.00 -6.56
C TYR A 137 -8.17 21.28 -6.57
N GLY A 138 -8.93 20.54 -5.76
CA GLY A 138 -10.38 20.69 -5.68
C GLY A 138 -11.12 20.22 -6.94
N VAL A 139 -10.46 19.44 -7.77
CA VAL A 139 -11.02 18.86 -9.00
C VAL A 139 -11.47 17.42 -8.73
N ASN A 140 -12.73 17.12 -9.05
CA ASN A 140 -13.29 15.78 -8.94
C ASN A 140 -13.51 15.22 -10.36
N VAL A 141 -12.57 14.41 -10.84
CA VAL A 141 -12.69 13.74 -12.14
C VAL A 141 -13.83 12.73 -12.08
N LYS A 142 -14.81 12.90 -12.97
CA LYS A 142 -16.00 12.05 -13.06
C LYS A 142 -15.83 10.93 -14.04
N ASN A 143 -15.24 11.22 -15.19
CA ASN A 143 -15.09 10.24 -16.25
C ASN A 143 -13.93 10.58 -17.16
N VAL A 144 -13.38 9.57 -17.82
CA VAL A 144 -12.54 9.70 -19.00
C VAL A 144 -13.29 9.01 -20.14
N LEU A 145 -13.58 9.74 -21.19
CA LEU A 145 -14.29 9.20 -22.35
C LEU A 145 -13.30 8.58 -23.33
N PHE A 146 -13.69 7.49 -23.95
CA PHE A 146 -12.86 6.74 -24.87
C PHE A 146 -13.58 6.50 -26.20
N ASP A 147 -12.84 6.63 -27.30
CA ASP A 147 -13.19 6.03 -28.60
C ASP A 147 -12.56 4.64 -28.68
N CYS A 148 -13.39 3.62 -28.83
CA CYS A 148 -12.97 2.23 -28.89
C CYS A 148 -13.18 1.68 -30.29
N LYS A 149 -12.09 1.51 -31.06
CA LYS A 149 -12.10 0.93 -32.41
C LYS A 149 -11.30 -0.37 -32.43
N GLY A 150 -12.00 -1.50 -32.39
CA GLY A 150 -11.36 -2.81 -32.25
C GLY A 150 -10.60 -2.92 -30.94
N GLU A 151 -9.30 -3.24 -31.02
CA GLU A 151 -8.44 -3.35 -29.81
C GLU A 151 -7.86 -2.00 -29.36
N ARG A 152 -7.95 -0.96 -30.20
CA ARG A 152 -7.43 0.37 -29.88
C ARG A 152 -8.44 1.12 -29.02
N LYS A 153 -7.95 1.67 -27.91
CA LYS A 153 -8.69 2.55 -27.00
C LYS A 153 -7.96 3.89 -26.93
N THR A 154 -8.63 4.94 -27.32
CA THR A 154 -8.07 6.30 -27.32
C THR A 154 -8.90 7.17 -26.39
N ALA A 155 -8.29 7.78 -25.37
CA ALA A 155 -8.98 8.76 -24.54
C ALA A 155 -9.30 10.01 -25.38
N THR A 156 -10.53 10.48 -25.32
CA THR A 156 -11.00 11.62 -26.12
C THR A 156 -11.31 12.85 -25.28
N SER A 157 -11.70 12.66 -24.02
CA SER A 157 -11.89 13.79 -23.11
C SER A 157 -11.90 13.36 -21.65
N ILE A 158 -11.63 14.32 -20.76
CA ILE A 158 -11.73 14.18 -19.31
C ILE A 158 -12.86 15.08 -18.82
N VAL A 159 -13.84 14.50 -18.14
CA VAL A 159 -14.96 15.21 -17.52
C VAL A 159 -14.74 15.33 -16.03
N PHE A 160 -14.82 16.52 -15.48
CA PHE A 160 -14.60 16.78 -14.05
C PHE A 160 -15.47 17.89 -13.50
N LEU A 161 -15.66 17.89 -12.17
CA LEU A 161 -16.30 18.97 -11.44
C LEU A 161 -15.25 19.82 -10.77
N LYS A 162 -15.40 21.14 -10.88
CA LYS A 162 -14.63 22.15 -10.14
C LYS A 162 -15.61 23.22 -9.65
N ASP A 163 -15.55 23.54 -8.38
CA ASP A 163 -16.45 24.50 -7.74
C ASP A 163 -17.96 24.23 -7.97
N GLY A 164 -18.33 22.95 -8.14
CA GLY A 164 -19.70 22.50 -8.39
C GLY A 164 -20.14 22.54 -9.85
N GLU A 165 -19.32 23.06 -10.75
CA GLU A 165 -19.59 23.10 -12.19
C GLU A 165 -18.86 21.99 -12.95
N GLU A 166 -19.50 21.47 -13.97
CA GLU A 166 -18.92 20.45 -14.83
C GLU A 166 -18.09 21.08 -15.96
N HIS A 167 -16.90 20.56 -16.12
CA HIS A 167 -15.94 20.97 -17.12
C HIS A 167 -15.46 19.76 -17.93
N THR A 168 -15.02 20.03 -19.16
CA THR A 168 -14.44 19.00 -20.03
C THR A 168 -13.12 19.49 -20.60
N ILE A 169 -12.13 18.62 -20.63
CA ILE A 169 -10.88 18.81 -21.37
C ILE A 169 -10.92 17.86 -22.55
N ASP A 170 -10.87 18.41 -23.75
CA ASP A 170 -10.73 17.61 -24.98
C ASP A 170 -9.29 17.17 -25.15
N LEU A 171 -9.11 15.94 -25.60
CA LEU A 171 -7.82 15.30 -25.80
C LEU A 171 -7.61 15.00 -27.27
N THR A 172 -6.35 15.03 -27.66
CA THR A 172 -5.88 14.66 -29.03
C THR A 172 -5.29 13.24 -28.99
N GLU A 173 -4.95 12.70 -30.16
CA GLU A 173 -4.28 11.39 -30.28
C GLU A 173 -2.86 11.39 -29.73
N ASP A 174 -2.26 12.55 -29.50
CA ASP A 174 -0.90 12.72 -28.98
C ASP A 174 -0.89 12.84 -27.45
N ASP A 175 -2.07 12.96 -26.81
CA ASP A 175 -2.17 13.08 -25.36
C ASP A 175 -2.14 11.70 -24.69
N LEU A 176 -1.45 11.62 -23.56
CA LEU A 176 -1.41 10.44 -22.69
C LEU A 176 -2.14 10.71 -21.40
N VAL A 177 -3.06 9.82 -21.04
CA VAL A 177 -3.81 9.90 -19.79
C VAL A 177 -3.39 8.77 -18.84
N PHE A 178 -2.91 9.14 -17.66
CA PHE A 178 -2.60 8.21 -16.57
C PHE A 178 -3.66 8.35 -15.49
N ILE A 179 -4.31 7.25 -15.16
CA ILE A 179 -5.37 7.22 -14.14
C ILE A 179 -4.82 6.49 -12.92
N THR A 180 -4.75 7.19 -11.79
CA THR A 180 -4.38 6.62 -10.50
C THR A 180 -5.54 6.83 -9.54
N ASN A 181 -6.38 5.84 -9.42
CA ASN A 181 -7.49 5.80 -8.48
C ASN A 181 -7.12 4.79 -7.38
N GLY A 182 -6.80 5.30 -6.22
CA GLY A 182 -6.44 4.48 -5.07
C GLY A 182 -7.63 3.72 -4.48
#